data_9bc0a803f9a17f85be4238b0f413af78
#
_entry.id   9bc0a803f9a17f85be4238b0f413af78
#
_cell.length_a   1.000
_cell.length_b   1.000
_cell.length_c   1.000
_cell.angle_alpha   90.00
_cell.angle_beta   90.00
_cell.angle_gamma   90.00
#
_symmetry.space_group_name_H-M   'P 1'
#
loop_
_entity.id
_entity.type
_entity.pdbx_description
1 polymer ?
#
loop_
_entity_poly.entity_id
_entity_poly.type
_entity_poly.pdbx_seq_one_letter_code
_entity_poly.pdbx_strand_id
1 'polypeptide(L)'
;LGSMVEPSVLNLAIQQKMLQQIQDYRTQVKVTRVEQGVGVWHIHLADGSQLKTKLVIGADGANSFVREQAFIDIDVLDYKQAGLTCAIRTAQPHLHVARQIFLETGPLAFLPMASLKPEQEGHWQSIVWTLPDDYAEEYATLDDANFCALLTRESHHMLGQVLEATPRAQFPL
;
A
#
# COMPACT_ATOMS: atom_id res chain seq x y z
N LEU A 1 2.70 14.61 -15.84
CA LEU A 1 2.01 13.38 -16.26
C LEU A 1 2.45 12.25 -15.35
N GLY A 2 1.53 11.48 -14.83
CA GLY A 2 1.76 10.31 -13.99
C GLY A 2 0.75 9.22 -14.31
N SER A 3 1.02 8.01 -13.83
CA SER A 3 0.11 6.88 -13.95
C SER A 3 -0.16 6.28 -12.58
N MET A 4 -1.40 5.92 -12.31
CA MET A 4 -1.77 5.10 -11.17
C MET A 4 -1.57 3.64 -11.54
N VAL A 5 -0.83 2.91 -10.73
CA VAL A 5 -0.55 1.48 -10.93
C VAL A 5 -0.86 0.74 -9.64
N GLU A 6 -1.61 -0.34 -9.73
CA GLU A 6 -1.84 -1.19 -8.58
C GLU A 6 -0.55 -1.88 -8.11
N PRO A 7 -0.27 -1.91 -6.80
CA PRO A 7 0.92 -2.57 -6.25
C PRO A 7 1.06 -4.04 -6.68
N SER A 8 -0.05 -4.76 -6.84
CA SER A 8 -0.09 -6.15 -7.30
C SER A 8 0.49 -6.30 -8.71
N VAL A 9 0.11 -5.43 -9.63
CA VAL A 9 0.59 -5.41 -11.02
C VAL A 9 2.08 -5.05 -11.07
N LEU A 10 2.47 -4.04 -10.29
CA LEU A 10 3.87 -3.61 -10.19
C LEU A 10 4.75 -4.73 -9.62
N ASN A 11 4.31 -5.38 -8.53
CA ASN A 11 5.03 -6.49 -7.91
C ASN A 11 5.22 -7.66 -8.87
N LEU A 12 4.18 -8.02 -9.64
CA LEU A 12 4.28 -9.09 -10.63
C LEU A 12 5.33 -8.75 -11.71
N ALA A 13 5.30 -7.54 -12.25
CA ALA A 13 6.24 -7.10 -13.26
C ALA A 13 7.69 -7.07 -12.74
N ILE A 14 7.90 -6.56 -11.50
CA ILE A 14 9.20 -6.55 -10.85
C ILE A 14 9.69 -7.99 -10.62
N GLN A 15 8.83 -8.88 -10.10
CA GLN A 15 9.18 -10.27 -9.85
C GLN A 15 9.62 -10.99 -11.14
N GLN A 16 8.88 -10.81 -12.23
CA GLN A 16 9.26 -11.37 -13.54
C GLN A 16 10.63 -10.87 -14.00
N LYS A 17 10.90 -9.57 -13.83
CA LYS A 17 12.19 -8.99 -14.21
C LYS A 17 13.32 -9.48 -13.31
N MET A 18 13.07 -9.59 -12.02
CA MET A 18 14.02 -10.06 -11.02
C MET A 18 14.47 -11.49 -11.30
N LEU A 19 13.52 -12.40 -11.61
CA LEU A 19 13.82 -13.80 -11.93
C LEU A 19 14.69 -13.95 -13.19
N GLN A 20 14.69 -12.95 -14.08
CA GLN A 20 15.56 -12.94 -15.27
C GLN A 20 16.98 -12.42 -14.98
N GLN A 21 17.17 -11.60 -13.94
CA GLN A 21 18.42 -10.86 -13.71
C GLN A 21 19.16 -11.30 -12.46
N ILE A 22 18.47 -11.84 -11.45
CA ILE A 22 19.07 -12.24 -10.18
C ILE A 22 19.37 -13.73 -10.23
N GLN A 23 20.64 -14.07 -10.01
CA GLN A 23 21.11 -15.47 -10.07
C GLN A 23 20.72 -16.28 -8.83
N ASP A 24 20.72 -15.68 -7.66
CA ASP A 24 20.39 -16.34 -6.38
C ASP A 24 19.23 -15.60 -5.71
N TYR A 25 18.00 -16.04 -6.03
CA TYR A 25 16.76 -15.55 -5.42
C TYR A 25 16.17 -16.63 -4.53
N ARG A 26 16.05 -16.32 -3.24
CA ARG A 26 15.54 -17.26 -2.24
C ARG A 26 14.27 -16.74 -1.62
N THR A 27 13.24 -17.57 -1.57
CA THR A 27 11.99 -17.33 -0.86
C THR A 27 11.87 -18.22 0.35
N GLN A 28 10.97 -17.87 1.28
CA GLN A 28 10.74 -18.64 2.52
C GLN A 28 11.99 -18.81 3.39
N VAL A 29 12.93 -17.89 3.26
CA VAL A 29 14.17 -17.86 4.03
C VAL A 29 14.02 -16.85 5.15
N LYS A 30 14.30 -17.27 6.38
CA LYS A 30 14.30 -16.37 7.54
C LYS A 30 15.75 -16.03 7.91
N VAL A 31 16.07 -14.74 7.87
CA VAL A 31 17.31 -14.20 8.43
C VAL A 31 17.17 -14.13 9.95
N THR A 32 18.15 -14.66 10.67
CA THR A 32 18.15 -14.72 12.14
C THR A 32 19.16 -13.77 12.77
N ARG A 33 20.21 -13.39 12.03
CA ARG A 33 21.24 -12.47 12.49
C ARG A 33 21.98 -11.85 11.30
N VAL A 34 22.33 -10.57 11.43
CA VAL A 34 23.21 -9.85 10.50
C VAL A 34 24.33 -9.23 11.34
N GLU A 35 25.57 -9.53 11.03
CA GLU A 35 26.71 -9.00 11.76
C GLU A 35 27.83 -8.55 10.84
N GLN A 36 28.51 -7.50 11.25
CA GLN A 36 29.66 -6.98 10.52
C GLN A 36 30.93 -7.73 10.90
N GLY A 37 31.61 -8.29 9.92
CA GLY A 37 32.96 -8.83 10.03
C GLY A 37 33.99 -7.87 9.43
N VAL A 38 35.24 -8.34 9.29
CA VAL A 38 36.31 -7.54 8.69
C VAL A 38 36.12 -7.47 7.17
N GLY A 39 35.61 -6.34 6.70
CA GLY A 39 35.38 -6.06 5.27
C GLY A 39 34.21 -6.82 4.63
N VAL A 40 33.45 -7.58 5.41
CA VAL A 40 32.28 -8.34 4.92
C VAL A 40 31.18 -8.36 5.97
N TRP A 41 29.95 -8.59 5.54
CA TRP A 41 28.80 -8.89 6.38
C TRP A 41 28.53 -10.39 6.38
N HIS A 42 28.14 -10.89 7.53
CA HIS A 42 27.69 -12.28 7.74
C HIS A 42 26.19 -12.27 7.98
N ILE A 43 25.46 -13.03 7.17
CA ILE A 43 24.00 -13.16 7.27
C ILE A 43 23.71 -14.62 7.66
N HIS A 44 23.15 -14.83 8.84
CA HIS A 44 22.79 -16.15 9.36
C HIS A 44 21.32 -16.43 9.02
N LEU A 45 21.06 -17.63 8.54
CA LEU A 45 19.74 -18.10 8.18
C LEU A 45 19.21 -19.12 9.20
N ALA A 46 17.90 -19.28 9.27
CA ALA A 46 17.24 -20.15 10.23
C ALA A 46 17.56 -21.66 10.02
N ASP A 47 17.97 -22.02 8.80
CA ASP A 47 18.42 -23.38 8.47
C ASP A 47 19.86 -23.68 8.92
N GLY A 48 20.51 -22.74 9.59
CA GLY A 48 21.89 -22.83 10.06
C GLY A 48 22.93 -22.43 9.01
N SER A 49 22.54 -22.14 7.79
CA SER A 49 23.47 -21.67 6.75
C SER A 49 23.86 -20.21 6.95
N GLN A 50 24.97 -19.81 6.33
CA GLN A 50 25.52 -18.46 6.41
C GLN A 50 25.86 -17.94 5.03
N LEU A 51 25.52 -16.67 4.77
CA LEU A 51 25.94 -15.94 3.58
C LEU A 51 27.00 -14.89 3.96
N LYS A 52 27.91 -14.59 3.02
CA LYS A 52 28.89 -13.52 3.17
C LYS A 52 28.72 -12.54 2.01
N THR A 53 28.69 -11.25 2.33
CA THR A 53 28.53 -10.19 1.31
C THR A 53 29.28 -8.92 1.71
N LYS A 54 29.61 -8.09 0.72
CA LYS A 54 30.21 -6.77 0.96
C LYS A 54 29.22 -5.69 1.32
N LEU A 55 27.95 -5.88 0.95
CA LEU A 55 26.87 -4.93 1.18
C LEU A 55 25.60 -5.68 1.54
N VAL A 56 24.86 -5.16 2.53
CA VAL A 56 23.50 -5.58 2.88
C VAL A 56 22.58 -4.42 2.65
N ILE A 57 21.47 -4.67 1.96
CA ILE A 57 20.40 -3.69 1.76
C ILE A 57 19.15 -4.19 2.49
N GLY A 58 18.74 -3.46 3.54
CA GLY A 58 17.49 -3.70 4.25
C GLY A 58 16.33 -3.06 3.49
N ALA A 59 15.45 -3.89 2.93
CA ALA A 59 14.22 -3.47 2.27
C ALA A 59 13.01 -4.24 2.83
N ASP A 60 13.05 -4.53 4.13
CA ASP A 60 12.14 -5.40 4.87
C ASP A 60 11.04 -4.63 5.64
N GLY A 61 10.78 -3.37 5.23
CA GLY A 61 9.62 -2.58 5.65
C GLY A 61 9.81 -1.78 6.94
N ALA A 62 8.71 -1.25 7.47
CA ALA A 62 8.71 -0.34 8.61
C ALA A 62 9.33 -0.96 9.87
N ASN A 63 9.09 -2.25 10.10
CA ASN A 63 9.66 -3.01 11.22
C ASN A 63 10.93 -3.78 10.81
N SER A 64 11.82 -3.09 10.08
CA SER A 64 13.02 -3.69 9.50
C SER A 64 13.92 -4.37 10.54
N PHE A 65 14.08 -5.68 10.39
CA PHE A 65 15.03 -6.47 11.16
C PHE A 65 16.48 -6.07 10.81
N VAL A 66 16.77 -5.80 9.54
CA VAL A 66 18.12 -5.40 9.13
C VAL A 66 18.53 -4.08 9.77
N ARG A 67 17.60 -3.12 9.87
CA ARG A 67 17.82 -1.84 10.56
C ARG A 67 18.15 -2.06 12.03
N GLU A 68 17.37 -2.89 12.72
CA GLU A 68 17.60 -3.25 14.12
C GLU A 68 18.98 -3.89 14.33
N GLN A 69 19.36 -4.86 13.49
CA GLN A 69 20.67 -5.52 13.55
C GLN A 69 21.83 -4.58 13.21
N ALA A 70 21.58 -3.49 12.50
CA ALA A 70 22.57 -2.46 12.21
C ALA A 70 22.63 -1.37 13.30
N PHE A 71 21.82 -1.47 14.36
CA PHE A 71 21.73 -0.50 15.45
C PHE A 71 21.40 0.92 14.94
N ILE A 72 20.50 1.00 13.93
CA ILE A 72 20.01 2.27 13.40
C ILE A 72 18.69 2.59 14.09
N ASP A 73 18.70 3.59 14.95
CA ASP A 73 17.53 4.05 15.66
C ASP A 73 16.55 4.79 14.73
N ILE A 74 15.28 4.85 15.14
CA ILE A 74 14.23 5.62 14.50
C ILE A 74 13.45 6.43 15.55
N ASP A 75 13.03 7.62 15.17
CA ASP A 75 12.01 8.35 15.88
C ASP A 75 10.64 7.99 15.27
N VAL A 76 9.69 7.64 16.11
CA VAL A 76 8.32 7.32 15.68
C VAL A 76 7.40 8.43 16.16
N LEU A 77 6.75 9.09 15.21
CA LEU A 77 5.69 10.04 15.47
C LEU A 77 4.36 9.41 15.07
N ASP A 78 3.53 9.16 16.05
CA ASP A 78 2.19 8.59 15.86
C ASP A 78 1.20 9.74 15.63
N TYR A 79 0.64 9.83 14.43
CA TYR A 79 -0.33 10.86 14.06
C TYR A 79 -1.74 10.59 14.57
N LYS A 80 -2.00 9.42 15.18
CA LYS A 80 -3.35 8.99 15.57
C LYS A 80 -4.34 9.02 14.40
N GLN A 81 -3.84 8.63 13.25
CA GLN A 81 -4.55 8.61 12.00
C GLN A 81 -4.25 7.32 11.23
N ALA A 82 -5.20 6.89 10.43
CA ALA A 82 -5.03 5.79 9.51
C ALA A 82 -5.46 6.19 8.10
N GLY A 83 -4.79 5.61 7.10
CA GLY A 83 -5.21 5.64 5.72
C GLY A 83 -6.20 4.50 5.44
N LEU A 84 -7.44 4.82 5.08
CA LEU A 84 -8.44 3.86 4.60
C LEU A 84 -8.41 3.83 3.07
N THR A 85 -8.27 2.65 2.48
CA THR A 85 -8.19 2.50 1.02
C THR A 85 -9.00 1.32 0.52
N CYS A 86 -9.60 1.48 -0.65
CA CYS A 86 -10.24 0.43 -1.44
C CYS A 86 -10.40 0.91 -2.89
N ALA A 87 -10.80 0.00 -3.79
CA ALA A 87 -11.30 0.40 -5.10
C ALA A 87 -12.81 0.62 -5.06
N ILE A 88 -13.27 1.63 -5.77
CA ILE A 88 -14.69 1.96 -5.90
C ILE A 88 -15.08 2.14 -7.37
N ARG A 89 -16.35 1.89 -7.67
CA ARG A 89 -16.94 2.20 -8.96
C ARG A 89 -17.97 3.32 -8.81
N THR A 90 -17.86 4.35 -9.65
CA THR A 90 -18.73 5.53 -9.62
C THR A 90 -19.65 5.61 -10.84
N ALA A 91 -20.79 6.27 -10.67
CA ALA A 91 -21.79 6.44 -11.74
C ALA A 91 -21.26 7.32 -12.89
N GLN A 92 -20.42 8.30 -12.59
CA GLN A 92 -19.78 9.13 -13.61
C GLN A 92 -18.30 8.74 -13.78
N PRO A 93 -17.75 8.85 -15.00
CA PRO A 93 -16.37 8.49 -15.27
C PRO A 93 -15.40 9.52 -14.68
N HIS A 94 -14.21 9.05 -14.29
CA HIS A 94 -13.14 9.88 -13.71
C HIS A 94 -12.44 10.80 -14.73
N LEU A 95 -12.58 10.56 -16.03
CA LEU A 95 -11.97 11.34 -17.12
C LEU A 95 -10.44 11.47 -16.99
N HIS A 96 -9.75 10.46 -16.41
CA HIS A 96 -8.32 10.45 -16.11
C HIS A 96 -7.86 11.59 -15.18
N VAL A 97 -8.77 12.11 -14.36
CA VAL A 97 -8.47 13.19 -13.40
C VAL A 97 -8.45 12.63 -11.99
N ALA A 98 -7.31 12.75 -11.30
CA ALA A 98 -7.22 12.53 -9.86
C ALA A 98 -7.88 13.71 -9.14
N ARG A 99 -8.68 13.41 -8.11
CA ARG A 99 -9.42 14.41 -7.32
C ARG A 99 -9.13 14.22 -5.86
N GLN A 100 -9.16 15.32 -5.11
CA GLN A 100 -9.02 15.31 -3.67
C GLN A 100 -9.95 16.32 -3.04
N ILE A 101 -10.55 15.93 -1.91
CA ILE A 101 -11.40 16.78 -1.08
C ILE A 101 -10.76 16.83 0.30
N PHE A 102 -10.70 18.01 0.89
CA PHE A 102 -10.27 18.19 2.27
C PHE A 102 -11.52 18.28 3.15
N LEU A 103 -11.79 17.19 3.87
CA LEU A 103 -12.88 17.07 4.82
C LEU A 103 -12.38 17.41 6.24
N GLU A 104 -13.29 17.68 7.16
CA GLU A 104 -12.94 17.87 8.57
C GLU A 104 -12.26 16.64 9.17
N THR A 105 -12.63 15.44 8.70
CA THR A 105 -12.03 14.16 9.09
C THR A 105 -10.66 13.91 8.47
N GLY A 106 -10.30 14.66 7.42
CA GLY A 106 -9.04 14.54 6.68
C GLY A 106 -9.21 14.46 5.17
N PRO A 107 -8.11 14.42 4.42
CA PRO A 107 -8.16 14.39 2.95
C PRO A 107 -8.68 13.05 2.41
N LEU A 108 -9.62 13.14 1.47
CA LEU A 108 -10.16 12.02 0.70
C LEU A 108 -9.76 12.18 -0.76
N ALA A 109 -8.94 11.27 -1.27
CA ALA A 109 -8.48 11.25 -2.67
C ALA A 109 -9.20 10.18 -3.48
N PHE A 110 -9.49 10.51 -4.74
CA PHE A 110 -10.03 9.63 -5.78
C PHE A 110 -9.02 9.53 -6.92
N LEU A 111 -8.45 8.36 -7.11
CA LEU A 111 -7.34 8.12 -8.03
C LEU A 111 -7.82 7.22 -9.17
N PRO A 112 -7.77 7.69 -10.45
CA PRO A 112 -8.22 6.92 -11.60
C PRO A 112 -7.54 5.57 -11.71
N MET A 113 -8.33 4.51 -11.93
CA MET A 113 -7.85 3.16 -12.19
C MET A 113 -8.36 2.66 -13.55
N ALA A 114 -7.59 1.80 -14.19
CA ALA A 114 -8.06 1.02 -15.32
C ALA A 114 -9.07 -0.04 -14.88
N SER A 115 -10.00 -0.40 -15.75
CA SER A 115 -10.92 -1.50 -15.52
C SER A 115 -10.52 -2.73 -16.33
N LEU A 116 -10.75 -3.92 -15.74
CA LEU A 116 -10.64 -5.19 -16.47
C LEU A 116 -11.86 -5.45 -17.37
N LYS A 117 -12.96 -4.70 -17.18
CA LYS A 117 -14.19 -4.81 -17.94
C LYS A 117 -14.35 -3.58 -18.83
N PRO A 118 -14.29 -3.71 -20.16
CA PRO A 118 -14.37 -2.57 -21.09
C PRO A 118 -15.59 -1.67 -20.86
N GLU A 119 -16.75 -2.25 -20.50
CA GLU A 119 -17.99 -1.50 -20.24
C GLU A 119 -17.96 -0.66 -18.96
N GLN A 120 -16.95 -0.87 -18.12
CA GLN A 120 -16.72 -0.13 -16.87
C GLN A 120 -15.49 0.78 -16.94
N GLU A 121 -14.89 0.90 -18.11
CA GLU A 121 -13.68 1.73 -18.29
C GLU A 121 -13.97 3.18 -17.91
N GLY A 122 -13.05 3.76 -17.17
CA GLY A 122 -13.17 5.12 -16.65
C GLY A 122 -14.01 5.28 -15.39
N HIS A 123 -14.67 4.22 -14.89
CA HIS A 123 -15.55 4.29 -13.71
C HIS A 123 -14.91 3.77 -12.42
N TRP A 124 -13.76 3.09 -12.49
CA TRP A 124 -13.06 2.58 -11.32
C TRP A 124 -12.00 3.53 -10.81
N GLN A 125 -11.93 3.67 -9.50
CA GLN A 125 -10.98 4.52 -8.81
C GLN A 125 -10.50 3.86 -7.53
N SER A 126 -9.23 4.08 -7.17
CA SER A 126 -8.76 3.84 -5.82
C SER A 126 -9.08 5.06 -4.97
N ILE A 127 -9.60 4.86 -3.77
CA ILE A 127 -9.66 5.91 -2.76
C ILE A 127 -8.52 5.76 -1.76
N VAL A 128 -8.07 6.90 -1.27
CA VAL A 128 -7.22 7.01 -0.08
C VAL A 128 -7.83 8.09 0.80
N TRP A 129 -8.32 7.67 1.97
CA TRP A 129 -8.93 8.56 2.95
C TRP A 129 -8.11 8.57 4.22
N THR A 130 -7.49 9.68 4.56
CA THR A 130 -6.82 9.86 5.84
C THR A 130 -7.86 10.22 6.88
N LEU A 131 -7.92 9.46 7.95
CA LEU A 131 -8.94 9.56 9.00
C LEU A 131 -8.30 9.46 10.38
N PRO A 132 -8.86 10.09 11.43
CA PRO A 132 -8.61 9.68 12.81
C PRO A 132 -8.88 8.18 12.98
N ASP A 133 -8.12 7.53 13.87
CA ASP A 133 -8.15 6.06 14.02
C ASP A 133 -9.56 5.51 14.28
N ASP A 134 -10.36 6.18 15.11
CA ASP A 134 -11.73 5.81 15.45
C ASP A 134 -12.67 5.82 14.23
N TYR A 135 -12.59 6.87 13.40
CA TYR A 135 -13.35 6.93 12.15
C TYR A 135 -12.90 5.89 11.13
N ALA A 136 -11.58 5.65 11.04
CA ALA A 136 -11.05 4.66 10.13
C ALA A 136 -11.55 3.25 10.49
N GLU A 137 -11.56 2.90 11.78
CA GLU A 137 -12.08 1.63 12.28
C GLU A 137 -13.60 1.50 12.02
N GLU A 138 -14.38 2.54 12.35
CA GLU A 138 -15.81 2.58 12.09
C GLU A 138 -16.12 2.37 10.60
N TYR A 139 -15.49 3.16 9.72
CA TYR A 139 -15.79 3.14 8.29
C TYR A 139 -15.30 1.86 7.59
N ALA A 140 -14.23 1.23 8.08
CA ALA A 140 -13.79 -0.06 7.58
C ALA A 140 -14.78 -1.19 7.83
N THR A 141 -15.58 -1.09 8.91
CA THR A 141 -16.54 -2.12 9.34
C THR A 141 -17.94 -1.94 8.77
N LEU A 142 -18.25 -0.81 8.15
CA LEU A 142 -19.54 -0.59 7.48
C LEU A 142 -19.79 -1.67 6.42
N ASP A 143 -21.05 -2.03 6.22
CA ASP A 143 -21.44 -2.80 5.04
C ASP A 143 -21.23 -1.97 3.75
N ASP A 144 -21.17 -2.63 2.62
CA ASP A 144 -20.82 -1.99 1.34
C ASP A 144 -21.83 -0.92 0.93
N ALA A 145 -23.13 -1.12 1.21
CA ALA A 145 -24.17 -0.15 0.85
C ALA A 145 -24.04 1.15 1.67
N ASN A 146 -23.82 1.02 2.98
CA ASN A 146 -23.64 2.16 3.87
C ASN A 146 -22.31 2.88 3.57
N PHE A 147 -21.24 2.14 3.28
CA PHE A 147 -19.97 2.73 2.87
C PHE A 147 -20.05 3.49 1.54
N CYS A 148 -20.71 2.93 0.52
CA CYS A 148 -20.96 3.62 -0.75
C CYS A 148 -21.81 4.89 -0.56
N ALA A 149 -22.83 4.83 0.29
CA ALA A 149 -23.66 6.00 0.62
C ALA A 149 -22.84 7.08 1.34
N LEU A 150 -21.98 6.68 2.30
CA LEU A 150 -21.06 7.58 3.00
C LEU A 150 -20.14 8.29 2.00
N LEU A 151 -19.44 7.56 1.15
CA LEU A 151 -18.53 8.13 0.15
C LEU A 151 -19.25 9.04 -0.85
N THR A 152 -20.46 8.68 -1.26
CA THR A 152 -21.29 9.50 -2.14
C THR A 152 -21.59 10.86 -1.49
N ARG A 153 -21.96 10.86 -0.21
CA ARG A 153 -22.24 12.07 0.55
C ARG A 153 -20.98 12.91 0.76
N GLU A 154 -19.93 12.31 1.28
CA GLU A 154 -18.67 13.01 1.60
C GLU A 154 -17.96 13.55 0.35
N SER A 155 -18.12 12.88 -0.80
CA SER A 155 -17.62 13.40 -2.08
C SER A 155 -18.51 14.50 -2.69
N HIS A 156 -19.59 14.93 -2.03
CA HIS A 156 -20.56 15.88 -2.56
C HIS A 156 -21.09 15.47 -3.95
N HIS A 157 -21.28 14.18 -4.19
CA HIS A 157 -21.70 13.62 -5.47
C HIS A 157 -20.81 14.00 -6.67
N MET A 158 -19.54 14.33 -6.44
CA MET A 158 -18.60 14.83 -7.46
C MET A 158 -18.48 13.91 -8.69
N LEU A 159 -18.64 12.60 -8.50
CA LEU A 159 -18.62 11.58 -9.55
C LEU A 159 -19.94 10.78 -9.60
N GLY A 160 -21.04 11.43 -9.17
CA GLY A 160 -22.33 10.79 -8.99
C GLY A 160 -22.33 9.84 -7.78
N GLN A 161 -23.16 8.80 -7.87
CA GLN A 161 -23.22 7.78 -6.80
C GLN A 161 -22.00 6.86 -6.85
N VAL A 162 -21.50 6.46 -5.69
CA VAL A 162 -20.60 5.31 -5.55
C VAL A 162 -21.47 4.05 -5.58
N LEU A 163 -21.21 3.18 -6.55
CA LEU A 163 -22.07 2.03 -6.87
C LEU A 163 -21.54 0.72 -6.29
N GLU A 164 -20.23 0.61 -6.16
CA GLU A 164 -19.53 -0.57 -5.65
C GLU A 164 -18.29 -0.17 -4.87
N ALA A 165 -17.92 -0.96 -3.87
CA ALA A 165 -16.66 -0.86 -3.15
C ALA A 165 -16.06 -2.26 -2.97
N THR A 166 -14.74 -2.37 -3.08
CA THR A 166 -14.01 -3.60 -2.74
C THR A 166 -13.74 -3.65 -1.23
N PRO A 167 -13.28 -4.78 -0.68
CA PRO A 167 -12.83 -4.84 0.70
C PRO A 167 -11.86 -3.70 1.04
N ARG A 168 -12.08 -3.12 2.20
CA ARG A 168 -11.31 -1.97 2.70
C ARG A 168 -10.04 -2.45 3.41
N ALA A 169 -8.95 -1.71 3.23
CA ALA A 169 -7.72 -1.91 3.96
C ALA A 169 -7.36 -0.65 4.74
N GLN A 170 -6.80 -0.83 5.94
CA GLN A 170 -6.32 0.26 6.80
C GLN A 170 -4.81 0.18 6.96
N PHE A 171 -4.17 1.35 7.02
CA PHE A 171 -2.75 1.51 7.31
C PHE A 171 -2.56 2.61 8.33
N PRO A 172 -1.85 2.38 9.44
CA PRO A 172 -1.48 3.44 10.38
C PRO A 172 -0.57 4.46 9.71
N LEU A 173 -0.71 5.73 10.10
CA LEU A 173 0.10 6.85 9.60
C LEU A 173 1.00 7.42 10.69
#